data_958a0c857476f36d068f53ee347c864c
#
_entry.id   958a0c857476f36d068f53ee347c864c
#
_cell.length_a   1.000
_cell.length_b   1.000
_cell.length_c   1.000
_cell.angle_alpha   90.00
_cell.angle_beta   90.00
_cell.angle_gamma   90.00
#
_symmetry.space_group_name_H-M   'P 1'
#
loop_
_entity.id
_entity.type
_entity.pdbx_description
1 polymer ?
#
loop_
_entity_poly.entity_id
_entity_poly.type
_entity_poly.pdbx_seq_one_letter_code
_entity_poly.pdbx_strand_id
1 'polypeptide(L)' 'MKRLIIFLVRKKLGLKKGEHFRFANQSSPYNTYYFTEDAVMKHLGRWKGEDVKSNVSLNWLLDDECEIMKMEN' A
#
# COMPACT_ATOMS: atom_id res chain seq x y z
N MET A 1 9.24 -2.13 -16.25
CA MET A 1 7.80 -2.43 -16.35
C MET A 1 7.09 -2.30 -15.02
N LYS A 2 7.58 -2.97 -13.96
CA LYS A 2 6.94 -2.86 -12.64
C LYS A 2 6.86 -1.43 -12.13
N ARG A 3 7.90 -0.63 -12.35
CA ARG A 3 7.93 0.75 -11.87
C ARG A 3 6.80 1.58 -12.46
N LEU A 4 6.53 1.41 -13.74
CA LEU A 4 5.46 2.15 -14.39
C LEU A 4 4.10 1.74 -13.85
N ILE A 5 3.87 0.46 -13.67
CA ILE A 5 2.60 -0.04 -13.13
C ILE A 5 2.39 0.46 -11.71
N ILE A 6 3.41 0.37 -10.88
CA ILE A 6 3.36 0.86 -9.50
C ILE A 6 3.06 2.37 -9.48
N PHE A 7 3.73 3.13 -10.34
CA PHE A 7 3.51 4.56 -10.43
C PHE A 7 2.05 4.88 -10.79
N LEU A 8 1.51 4.18 -11.78
CA LEU A 8 0.12 4.42 -12.23
C LEU A 8 -0.89 4.06 -11.15
N VAL A 9 -0.69 2.94 -10.47
CA VAL A 9 -1.57 2.52 -9.39
C VAL A 9 -1.52 3.52 -8.24
N ARG A 10 -0.32 3.94 -7.86
CA ARG A 10 -0.14 4.92 -6.80
C ARG A 10 -0.82 6.24 -7.14
N LYS A 11 -0.69 6.69 -8.39
CA LYS A 11 -1.32 7.92 -8.86
C LYS A 11 -2.84 7.82 -8.80
N LYS A 12 -3.39 6.69 -9.21
CA LYS A 12 -4.83 6.48 -9.15
C LYS A 12 -5.34 6.58 -7.72
N LEU A 13 -4.59 6.07 -6.77
CA LEU A 13 -4.97 6.09 -5.37
C LEU A 13 -4.68 7.43 -4.68
N GLY A 14 -4.00 8.33 -5.38
CA GLY A 14 -3.68 9.65 -4.82
C GLY A 14 -2.64 9.61 -3.73
N LEU A 15 -1.73 8.64 -3.76
CA LEU A 15 -0.72 8.45 -2.73
C LEU A 15 0.62 8.97 -3.19
N LYS A 16 1.42 9.44 -2.24
CA LYS A 16 2.81 9.80 -2.49
C LYS A 16 3.69 8.60 -2.20
N LYS A 17 4.87 8.58 -2.82
CA LYS A 17 5.85 7.53 -2.55
C LYS A 17 6.23 7.54 -1.07
N GLY A 18 6.12 6.39 -0.42
CA GLY A 18 6.40 6.27 1.00
C GLY A 18 5.26 6.68 1.92
N GLU A 19 4.18 7.20 1.37
CA GLU A 19 3.02 7.55 2.19
C GLU A 19 2.30 6.30 2.66
N HIS A 20 2.13 6.17 3.96
CA HIS A 20 1.47 4.99 4.53
C HIS A 20 -0.04 5.08 4.36
N PHE A 21 -0.64 3.94 4.12
CA PHE A 21 -2.09 3.80 4.03
C PHE A 21 -2.48 2.42 4.55
N ARG A 22 -3.76 2.22 4.77
CA ARG A 22 -4.30 0.90 5.10
C ARG A 22 -5.59 0.67 4.35
N PHE A 23 -5.96 -0.59 4.21
CA PHE A 23 -7.22 -0.93 3.56
C PHE A 23 -8.35 -0.81 4.55
N ALA A 24 -9.49 -0.31 4.09
CA ALA A 24 -10.64 -0.10 4.95
C ALA A 24 -11.14 -1.40 5.58
N ASN A 25 -10.96 -2.52 4.88
CA ASN A 25 -11.49 -3.83 5.31
C ASN A 25 -10.45 -4.72 5.95
N GLN A 26 -9.23 -4.24 6.19
CA GLN A 26 -8.22 -5.13 6.74
C GLN A 26 -8.54 -5.53 8.17
N SER A 27 -8.21 -6.78 8.52
CA SER A 27 -8.53 -7.33 9.83
C SER A 27 -7.64 -6.79 10.94
N SER A 28 -6.41 -6.42 10.62
CA SER A 28 -5.47 -5.90 11.62
C SER A 28 -5.28 -4.40 11.41
N PRO A 29 -5.63 -3.57 12.41
CA PRO A 29 -5.43 -2.12 12.27
C PRO A 29 -3.99 -1.68 12.43
N TYR A 30 -3.09 -2.59 12.81
CA TYR A 30 -1.71 -2.23 13.10
C TYR A 30 -0.81 -2.26 11.88
N ASN A 31 -1.24 -2.92 10.81
CA ASN A 31 -0.44 -3.02 9.60
C ASN A 31 -0.75 -1.85 8.68
N THR A 32 0.30 -1.25 8.12
CA THR A 32 0.14 -0.22 7.10
C THR A 32 0.89 -0.66 5.84
N TYR A 33 0.59 0.01 4.75
CA TYR A 33 1.19 -0.27 3.46
C TYR A 33 1.72 1.03 2.89
N TYR A 34 2.71 0.93 2.03
CA TYR A 34 3.22 2.08 1.30
C TYR A 34 3.85 1.63 -0.01
N PHE A 35 3.95 2.56 -0.94
CA PHE A 35 4.55 2.29 -2.23
C PHE A 35 6.01 2.73 -2.24
N THR A 36 6.87 1.87 -2.79
CA THR A 36 8.21 2.25 -3.21
C THR A 36 8.19 2.47 -4.72
N GLU A 37 9.36 2.64 -5.33
CA GLU A 37 9.43 2.82 -6.78
C GLU A 37 8.96 1.60 -7.57
N ASP A 38 9.12 0.42 -7.01
CA ASP A 38 8.89 -0.82 -7.74
C ASP A 38 8.07 -1.85 -6.98
N ALA A 39 7.54 -1.51 -5.81
CA ALA A 39 6.81 -2.49 -5.01
C ALA A 39 5.81 -1.83 -4.06
N VAL A 40 4.88 -2.62 -3.58
CA VAL A 40 4.02 -2.27 -2.45
C VAL A 40 4.60 -2.97 -1.23
N MET A 41 4.92 -2.20 -0.21
CA MET A 41 5.51 -2.72 1.02
C MET A 41 4.48 -2.76 2.13
N LYS A 42 4.65 -3.72 3.02
CA LYS A 42 3.81 -3.86 4.21
C LYS A 42 4.65 -3.60 5.45
N HIS A 43 4.23 -2.64 6.25
CA HIS A 43 4.85 -2.33 7.52
C HIS A 43 4.12 -3.09 8.61
N LEU A 44 4.82 -3.95 9.33
CA LEU A 44 4.24 -4.86 10.32
C LEU A 44 4.12 -4.27 11.72
N GLY A 45 4.35 -2.97 11.85
CA GLY A 45 4.27 -2.30 13.14
C GLY A 45 5.45 -2.63 14.03
N ARG A 46 5.23 -2.56 15.36
CA ARG A 46 6.31 -2.69 16.33
C ARG A 46 6.88 -4.09 16.47
N TRP A 47 6.15 -5.08 15.98
CA TRP A 47 6.43 -6.46 16.34
C TRP A 47 7.57 -7.08 15.56
N LYS A 48 7.80 -6.64 14.33
CA LYS A 48 8.72 -7.31 13.43
C LYS A 48 9.94 -6.48 13.04
N GLY A 49 9.89 -5.18 13.19
CA GLY A 49 11.04 -4.32 12.92
C GLY A 49 11.43 -4.14 11.47
N GLU A 50 10.99 -5.00 10.58
CA GLU A 50 11.33 -4.93 9.16
C GLU A 50 10.08 -4.93 8.30
N ASP A 51 10.13 -4.16 7.22
CA ASP A 51 9.07 -4.15 6.24
C ASP A 51 9.25 -5.31 5.28
N VAL A 52 8.14 -5.84 4.78
CA VAL A 52 8.16 -6.94 3.82
C VAL A 52 7.37 -6.55 2.58
N LYS A 53 7.68 -7.21 1.47
CA LYS A 53 6.90 -7.00 0.25
C LYS A 53 5.49 -7.54 0.44
N SER A 54 4.52 -6.76 0.02
CA SER A 54 3.12 -7.16 0.09
C SER A 54 2.77 -8.03 -1.11
N ASN A 55 1.87 -8.99 -0.87
CA ASN A 55 1.31 -9.83 -1.94
C ASN A 55 0.02 -9.25 -2.51
N VAL A 56 -0.27 -7.99 -2.23
CA VAL A 56 -1.48 -7.35 -2.72
C VAL A 56 -1.46 -7.32 -4.24
N SER A 57 -2.58 -7.74 -4.85
CA SER A 57 -2.73 -7.71 -6.30
C SER A 57 -2.87 -6.27 -6.78
N LEU A 58 -2.09 -5.90 -7.79
CA LEU A 58 -2.24 -4.59 -8.40
C LEU A 58 -3.59 -4.43 -9.08
N ASN A 59 -4.13 -5.52 -9.63
CA ASN A 59 -5.47 -5.49 -10.22
C ASN A 59 -6.53 -5.16 -9.17
N TRP A 60 -6.38 -5.69 -7.97
CA TRP A 60 -7.30 -5.39 -6.89
C TRP A 60 -7.20 -3.93 -6.46
N LEU A 61 -5.99 -3.39 -6.43
CA LEU A 61 -5.80 -1.98 -6.10
C LEU A 61 -6.43 -1.05 -7.14
N LEU A 62 -6.58 -1.52 -8.38
CA LEU A 62 -7.23 -0.75 -9.44
C LEU A 62 -8.75 -0.94 -9.45
N ASP A 63 -9.28 -1.86 -8.66
CA ASP A 63 -10.70 -2.12 -8.58
C ASP A 63 -11.41 -0.96 -7.88
N ASP A 64 -12.56 -0.57 -8.41
CA ASP A 64 -13.34 0.52 -7.83
C ASP A 64 -13.85 0.19 -6.42
N GLU A 65 -13.95 -1.07 -6.08
CA GLU A 65 -14.35 -1.50 -4.74
C GLU A 65 -13.23 -1.44 -3.71
N CYS A 66 -12.01 -1.23 -4.17
CA CYS A 66 -10.86 -1.13 -3.26
C CYS A 66 -10.89 0.23 -2.56
N GLU A 67 -11.10 0.21 -1.27
CA GLU A 67 -11.09 1.41 -0.44
C GLU A 67 -9.84 1.44 0.43
N ILE A 68 -9.18 2.57 0.46
CA ILE A 68 -8.02 2.76 1.31
C ILE A 68 -8.21 3.96 2.20
N MET A 69 -7.49 3.96 3.31
CA MET A 69 -7.48 5.06 4.25
C MET A 69 -6.05 5.57 4.38
N LYS A 70 -5.83 6.83 4.04
CA LYS A 70 -4.52 7.44 4.20
C LYS A 70 -4.22 7.64 5.67
N MET A 71 -2.99 7.36 6.05
CA MET A 71 -2.54 7.60 7.41
C MET A 71 -2.02 9.03 7.52
N GLU A 72 -2.56 9.78 8.45
CA GLU A 72 -2.06 11.12 8.72
C GLU A 72 -0.98 11.04 9.80
N ASN A 73 0.07 11.78 9.60
CA ASN A 73 1.14 11.89 10.60
C ASN A 73 0.87 13.02 11.57
#